data_d973422514944339a4132d46595d04ef
#
_entry.id   d973422514944339a4132d46595d04ef
#
_cell.length_a   1.000
_cell.length_b   1.000
_cell.length_c   1.000
_cell.angle_alpha   90.00
_cell.angle_beta   90.00
_cell.angle_gamma   90.00
#
_symmetry.space_group_name_H-M   'P 1'
#
loop_
_entity.id
_entity.type
_entity.pdbx_description
1 polymer ?
#
loop_
_entity_poly.entity_id
_entity_poly.type
_entity_poly.pdbx_seq_one_letter_code
_entity_poly.pdbx_strand_id
1 'polypeptide(L)'
;MTQPTTIRRASGQKSALHSHLSIALGLANRSVPVLPLRAGKVPFGNCPACRDNACGGRPNMKTPGPCDCPRPCHAWAAATTDPTTLTGPAWASAWKQAAAVAYHPGGIGLTVVDLDHADAVAWARRTLPATRTVPTTRGEHWIYQGAMPSANAVRDGVDIKSTMVYARWLGPGTGTMTTLPDAVRTLIVKKPSPVRPGTTPVPTGGGECRHRTPVYLERGIAMAEQRITEAASSVHATVYRTFLAVLSAHGRCGCLTDVHAARLFAAAQVRGESPRHCADAWSNALTALGM
;
A
#
# COMPACT_ATOMS: atom_id res chain seq x y z
N MET A 1 -27.96 38.67 30.48
CA MET A 1 -26.86 37.76 30.83
C MET A 1 -26.46 36.99 29.56
N THR A 2 -25.43 37.46 28.89
CA THR A 2 -24.93 36.92 27.62
C THR A 2 -23.63 36.13 27.92
N GLN A 3 -23.61 34.85 27.63
CA GLN A 3 -22.44 34.00 27.83
C GLN A 3 -21.41 34.22 26.71
N PRO A 4 -20.11 34.19 26.98
CA PRO A 4 -19.09 34.34 25.98
C PRO A 4 -18.83 33.00 25.25
N THR A 5 -18.93 33.04 23.94
CA THR A 5 -18.68 31.95 23.00
C THR A 5 -17.19 31.62 22.95
N THR A 6 -16.86 30.41 23.18
CA THR A 6 -15.52 29.84 23.29
C THR A 6 -14.73 29.87 21.99
N ILE A 7 -13.75 30.74 21.85
CA ILE A 7 -12.72 30.74 20.81
C ILE A 7 -11.50 29.93 21.31
N ARG A 8 -11.56 28.62 21.33
CA ARG A 8 -10.41 27.76 21.74
C ARG A 8 -9.92 26.78 20.68
N ARG A 9 -10.49 26.76 19.46
CA ARG A 9 -10.06 25.77 18.42
C ARG A 9 -8.94 26.22 17.48
N ALA A 10 -8.62 27.49 17.37
CA ALA A 10 -7.68 27.99 16.36
C ALA A 10 -6.19 27.93 16.78
N SER A 11 -5.87 27.96 18.08
CA SER A 11 -4.48 28.01 18.56
C SER A 11 -3.78 26.62 18.49
N GLY A 12 -4.48 25.56 18.81
CA GLY A 12 -3.90 24.21 18.79
C GLY A 12 -3.54 23.72 17.39
N GLN A 13 -4.33 24.09 16.39
CA GLN A 13 -4.12 23.66 15.01
C GLN A 13 -2.94 24.37 14.33
N LYS A 14 -2.69 25.64 14.67
CA LYS A 14 -1.51 26.38 14.20
C LYS A 14 -0.21 25.83 14.82
N SER A 15 -0.22 25.44 16.09
CA SER A 15 0.94 24.85 16.78
C SER A 15 1.33 23.49 16.17
N ALA A 16 0.36 22.61 15.89
CA ALA A 16 0.59 21.30 15.28
C ALA A 16 1.11 21.40 13.84
N LEU A 17 0.64 22.37 13.06
CA LEU A 17 1.09 22.66 11.71
C LEU A 17 2.58 23.01 11.65
N HIS A 18 3.01 23.91 12.51
CA HIS A 18 4.42 24.31 12.61
C HIS A 18 5.30 23.13 13.04
N SER A 19 4.78 22.24 13.87
CA SER A 19 5.47 21.04 14.32
C SER A 19 5.75 20.05 13.17
N HIS A 20 4.77 19.68 12.34
CA HIS A 20 4.99 18.70 11.25
C HIS A 20 5.91 19.22 10.15
N LEU A 21 5.72 20.48 9.74
CA LEU A 21 6.60 21.10 8.73
C LEU A 21 8.02 21.29 9.28
N SER A 22 8.17 21.68 10.54
CA SER A 22 9.49 21.80 11.18
C SER A 22 10.22 20.46 11.25
N ILE A 23 9.52 19.37 11.61
CA ILE A 23 10.08 18.01 11.57
C ILE A 23 10.49 17.65 10.13
N ALA A 24 9.64 17.93 9.15
CA ALA A 24 9.93 17.63 7.74
C ALA A 24 11.18 18.37 7.26
N LEU A 25 11.30 19.67 7.55
CA LEU A 25 12.48 20.46 7.20
C LEU A 25 13.75 19.95 7.91
N GLY A 26 13.63 19.60 9.20
CA GLY A 26 14.75 19.00 9.93
C GLY A 26 15.20 17.64 9.39
N LEU A 27 14.32 16.85 8.79
CA LEU A 27 14.64 15.61 8.08
C LEU A 27 15.25 15.90 6.72
N ALA A 28 14.63 16.80 5.94
CA ALA A 28 15.11 17.22 4.62
C ALA A 28 16.53 17.76 4.65
N ASN A 29 16.87 18.58 5.66
CA ASN A 29 18.23 19.09 5.90
C ASN A 29 19.27 17.97 6.19
N ARG A 30 18.79 16.76 6.53
CA ARG A 30 19.60 15.55 6.66
C ARG A 30 19.48 14.62 5.47
N SER A 31 19.06 15.16 4.33
CA SER A 31 18.86 14.44 3.07
C SER A 31 17.83 13.30 3.15
N VAL A 32 16.89 13.35 4.09
CA VAL A 32 15.80 12.38 4.19
C VAL A 32 14.60 12.89 3.39
N PRO A 33 14.18 12.20 2.29
CA PRO A 33 13.02 12.62 1.50
C PRO A 33 11.73 12.43 2.30
N VAL A 34 10.96 13.50 2.45
CA VAL A 34 9.78 13.53 3.31
C VAL A 34 8.51 13.90 2.56
N LEU A 35 7.37 13.53 3.13
CA LEU A 35 6.04 13.87 2.65
C LEU A 35 5.04 13.98 3.81
N PRO A 36 3.96 14.81 3.67
CA PRO A 36 2.89 14.85 4.65
C PRO A 36 1.94 13.67 4.51
N LEU A 37 1.40 13.19 5.63
CA LEU A 37 0.30 12.22 5.66
C LEU A 37 -0.93 12.81 6.33
N ARG A 38 -2.11 12.45 5.83
CA ARG A 38 -3.40 12.70 6.47
C ARG A 38 -3.64 11.74 7.65
N ALA A 39 -4.69 11.97 8.41
CA ALA A 39 -5.16 11.04 9.42
C ALA A 39 -5.33 9.62 8.85
N GLY A 40 -5.07 8.60 9.66
CA GLY A 40 -5.10 7.21 9.22
C GLY A 40 -3.87 6.76 8.41
N LYS A 41 -2.77 7.52 8.45
CA LYS A 41 -1.51 7.24 7.70
C LYS A 41 -1.70 7.27 6.18
N VAL A 42 -2.71 8.00 5.68
CA VAL A 42 -3.07 8.03 4.26
C VAL A 42 -2.32 9.18 3.55
N PRO A 43 -1.66 8.94 2.41
CA PRO A 43 -1.05 10.00 1.63
C PRO A 43 -2.11 10.89 0.98
N PHE A 44 -1.70 12.05 0.48
CA PHE A 44 -2.58 12.91 -0.30
C PHE A 44 -2.88 12.24 -1.65
N GLY A 45 -4.14 12.34 -2.08
CA GLY A 45 -4.58 11.79 -3.36
C GLY A 45 -4.05 12.58 -4.55
N ASN A 46 -4.31 12.09 -5.75
CA ASN A 46 -3.89 12.69 -6.99
C ASN A 46 -4.32 14.17 -7.08
N CYS A 47 -3.42 15.02 -7.53
CA CYS A 47 -3.73 16.41 -7.84
C CYS A 47 -4.46 16.52 -9.20
N PRO A 48 -5.03 17.67 -9.56
CA PRO A 48 -5.68 17.83 -10.86
C PRO A 48 -4.76 17.54 -12.06
N ALA A 49 -3.45 17.81 -11.94
CA ALA A 49 -2.46 17.51 -12.96
C ALA A 49 -2.19 16.01 -13.15
N CYS A 50 -2.64 15.17 -12.22
CA CYS A 50 -2.51 13.71 -12.31
C CYS A 50 -3.72 13.03 -12.97
N ARG A 51 -4.75 13.78 -13.35
CA ARG A 51 -5.82 13.22 -14.16
C ARG A 51 -5.21 12.72 -15.46
N ASP A 52 -5.60 11.54 -15.86
CA ASP A 52 -5.13 10.91 -17.09
C ASP A 52 -3.63 10.59 -17.13
N ASN A 53 -3.01 10.35 -15.96
CA ASN A 53 -1.59 10.02 -15.84
C ASN A 53 -0.62 11.14 -16.29
N ALA A 54 -1.03 12.39 -16.23
CA ALA A 54 -0.27 13.53 -16.70
C ALA A 54 1.05 13.80 -15.94
N CYS A 55 1.29 13.12 -14.81
CA CYS A 55 2.49 13.30 -13.99
C CYS A 55 3.64 12.36 -14.37
N GLY A 56 4.08 12.39 -15.61
CA GLY A 56 5.23 11.63 -16.07
C GLY A 56 5.01 10.13 -16.23
N GLY A 57 3.77 9.70 -16.46
CA GLY A 57 3.47 8.30 -16.78
C GLY A 57 3.59 7.32 -15.63
N ARG A 58 3.25 7.75 -14.41
CA ARG A 58 3.34 6.92 -13.19
C ARG A 58 1.99 6.60 -12.56
N PRO A 59 1.06 5.99 -13.30
CA PRO A 59 -0.30 5.79 -12.85
C PRO A 59 -0.38 4.99 -11.54
N ASN A 60 0.53 4.06 -11.34
CA ASN A 60 0.43 3.07 -10.25
C ASN A 60 1.63 3.09 -9.29
N MET A 61 2.45 4.12 -9.29
CA MET A 61 3.63 4.20 -8.42
C MET A 61 4.63 3.02 -8.62
N LYS A 62 4.60 2.39 -9.79
CA LYS A 62 5.40 1.19 -10.09
C LYS A 62 6.76 1.52 -10.72
N THR A 63 6.93 2.75 -11.19
CA THR A 63 8.18 3.18 -11.81
C THR A 63 9.03 3.94 -10.80
N PRO A 64 10.28 3.56 -10.56
CA PRO A 64 11.19 4.30 -9.68
C PRO A 64 11.42 5.74 -10.15
N GLY A 65 11.71 6.62 -9.21
CA GLY A 65 12.07 8.00 -9.45
C GLY A 65 11.06 9.02 -8.90
N PRO A 66 11.38 10.33 -8.91
CA PRO A 66 10.54 11.39 -8.34
C PRO A 66 9.27 11.61 -9.14
N CYS A 67 8.26 12.22 -8.52
CA CYS A 67 7.05 12.70 -9.17
C CYS A 67 7.17 14.19 -9.47
N ASP A 68 6.89 14.60 -10.70
CA ASP A 68 6.97 16.00 -11.14
C ASP A 68 5.69 16.80 -10.80
N CYS A 69 4.77 16.24 -10.05
CA CYS A 69 3.57 16.92 -9.64
C CYS A 69 3.88 18.08 -8.68
N PRO A 70 3.19 19.23 -8.83
CA PRO A 70 3.42 20.37 -7.96
C PRO A 70 2.92 20.17 -6.51
N ARG A 71 2.09 19.15 -6.26
CA ARG A 71 1.52 18.81 -4.95
C ARG A 71 2.06 17.47 -4.45
N PRO A 72 2.00 17.18 -3.12
CA PRO A 72 2.44 15.90 -2.56
C PRO A 72 1.46 14.76 -2.84
N CYS A 73 1.17 14.55 -4.11
CA CYS A 73 0.43 13.39 -4.60
C CYS A 73 1.40 12.27 -4.99
N HIS A 74 0.96 11.05 -5.19
CA HIS A 74 1.78 9.88 -5.50
C HIS A 74 2.68 9.39 -4.35
N ALA A 75 2.25 9.59 -3.11
CA ALA A 75 2.85 9.00 -1.91
C ALA A 75 4.40 9.10 -1.91
N TRP A 76 5.11 7.95 -1.87
CA TRP A 76 6.57 7.90 -1.79
C TRP A 76 7.29 8.66 -2.93
N ALA A 77 6.72 8.72 -4.14
CA ALA A 77 7.36 9.41 -5.27
C ALA A 77 7.27 10.95 -5.16
N ALA A 78 6.40 11.46 -4.30
CA ALA A 78 6.37 12.89 -3.96
C ALA A 78 7.34 13.26 -2.85
N ALA A 79 7.96 12.28 -2.18
CA ALA A 79 8.90 12.55 -1.10
C ALA A 79 10.08 13.38 -1.61
N THR A 80 10.40 14.48 -0.94
CA THR A 80 11.43 15.44 -1.36
C THR A 80 12.31 15.86 -0.19
N THR A 81 13.54 16.23 -0.51
CA THR A 81 14.48 16.90 0.40
C THR A 81 14.57 18.42 0.12
N ASP A 82 13.90 18.91 -0.92
CA ASP A 82 13.94 20.30 -1.29
C ASP A 82 13.09 21.19 -0.35
N PRO A 83 13.71 22.06 0.46
CA PRO A 83 12.99 22.93 1.36
C PRO A 83 12.09 23.94 0.64
N THR A 84 12.42 24.33 -0.59
CA THR A 84 11.60 25.22 -1.40
C THR A 84 10.27 24.58 -1.74
N THR A 85 10.29 23.31 -2.16
CA THR A 85 9.08 22.52 -2.40
C THR A 85 8.28 22.35 -1.10
N LEU A 86 8.94 21.97 0.00
CA LEU A 86 8.27 21.73 1.29
C LEU A 86 7.56 22.97 1.83
N THR A 87 8.13 24.16 1.65
CA THR A 87 7.55 25.44 2.12
C THR A 87 6.68 26.12 1.06
N GLY A 88 6.68 25.61 -0.16
CA GLY A 88 5.99 26.22 -1.29
C GLY A 88 4.47 26.22 -1.15
N PRO A 89 3.78 27.15 -1.84
CA PRO A 89 2.33 27.33 -1.72
C PRO A 89 1.54 26.09 -2.16
N ALA A 90 2.07 25.31 -3.09
CA ALA A 90 1.43 24.08 -3.57
C ALA A 90 1.34 22.98 -2.47
N TRP A 91 2.28 22.97 -1.51
CA TRP A 91 2.31 22.03 -0.39
C TRP A 91 1.66 22.60 0.89
N ALA A 92 1.46 23.93 0.96
CA ALA A 92 0.95 24.58 2.17
C ALA A 92 -0.41 24.03 2.64
N SER A 93 -1.33 23.74 1.72
CA SER A 93 -2.62 23.13 2.06
C SER A 93 -2.51 21.71 2.56
N ALA A 94 -1.53 20.94 2.07
CA ALA A 94 -1.27 19.59 2.54
C ALA A 94 -0.69 19.59 3.95
N TRP A 95 0.26 20.47 4.25
CA TRP A 95 0.77 20.64 5.62
C TRP A 95 -0.30 21.09 6.61
N LYS A 96 -1.26 21.93 6.20
CA LYS A 96 -2.41 22.31 7.03
C LYS A 96 -3.30 21.13 7.43
N GLN A 97 -3.34 20.10 6.62
CA GLN A 97 -4.15 18.90 6.82
C GLN A 97 -3.32 17.68 7.30
N ALA A 98 -2.00 17.84 7.41
CA ALA A 98 -1.12 16.79 7.83
C ALA A 98 -1.38 16.35 9.28
N ALA A 99 -1.51 15.07 9.51
CA ALA A 99 -1.57 14.44 10.82
C ALA A 99 -0.26 13.72 11.19
N ALA A 100 0.66 13.59 10.23
CA ALA A 100 1.97 13.00 10.44
C ALA A 100 2.93 13.38 9.31
N VAL A 101 4.22 13.17 9.56
CA VAL A 101 5.29 13.18 8.56
C VAL A 101 5.64 11.75 8.20
N ALA A 102 5.88 11.47 6.93
CA ALA A 102 6.47 10.24 6.46
C ALA A 102 7.77 10.52 5.70
N TYR A 103 8.54 9.50 5.49
CA TYR A 103 9.77 9.54 4.70
C TYR A 103 9.85 8.33 3.77
N HIS A 104 10.66 8.44 2.71
CA HIS A 104 10.93 7.35 1.76
C HIS A 104 12.25 6.64 2.16
N PRO A 105 12.20 5.50 2.84
CA PRO A 105 13.42 4.82 3.33
C PRO A 105 14.37 4.44 2.20
N GLY A 106 13.85 3.84 1.12
CA GLY A 106 14.65 3.43 -0.02
C GLY A 106 15.38 4.59 -0.73
N GLY A 107 14.82 5.81 -0.64
CA GLY A 107 15.45 7.02 -1.19
C GLY A 107 16.77 7.43 -0.50
N ILE A 108 17.02 6.91 0.69
CA ILE A 108 18.26 7.12 1.47
C ILE A 108 18.97 5.80 1.80
N GLY A 109 18.68 4.76 1.03
CA GLY A 109 19.36 3.48 1.22
C GLY A 109 18.99 2.76 2.51
N LEU A 110 17.79 2.96 3.05
CA LEU A 110 17.32 2.30 4.27
C LEU A 110 16.21 1.28 3.99
N THR A 111 16.14 0.32 4.89
CA THR A 111 15.01 -0.62 5.00
C THR A 111 14.44 -0.58 6.40
N VAL A 112 13.13 -0.45 6.50
CA VAL A 112 12.37 -0.55 7.75
C VAL A 112 11.64 -1.89 7.76
N VAL A 113 11.91 -2.69 8.78
CA VAL A 113 11.10 -3.85 9.14
C VAL A 113 10.03 -3.34 10.11
N ASP A 114 8.80 -3.25 9.66
CA ASP A 114 7.67 -2.79 10.46
C ASP A 114 7.01 -3.98 11.15
N LEU A 115 7.07 -3.99 12.46
CA LEU A 115 6.60 -5.06 13.35
C LEU A 115 5.33 -4.57 14.04
N ASP A 116 4.17 -5.08 13.63
CA ASP A 116 2.87 -4.53 14.00
C ASP A 116 2.37 -4.92 15.40
N HIS A 117 2.96 -5.95 16.03
CA HIS A 117 2.54 -6.45 17.34
C HIS A 117 3.67 -7.15 18.10
N ALA A 118 3.44 -7.44 19.38
CA ALA A 118 4.44 -8.00 20.29
C ALA A 118 5.05 -9.32 19.82
N ASP A 119 4.27 -10.21 19.22
CA ASP A 119 4.78 -11.51 18.73
C ASP A 119 5.73 -11.33 17.55
N ALA A 120 5.44 -10.38 16.64
CA ALA A 120 6.35 -10.00 15.55
C ALA A 120 7.67 -9.43 16.11
N VAL A 121 7.60 -8.58 17.14
CA VAL A 121 8.77 -8.04 17.82
C VAL A 121 9.57 -9.16 18.50
N ALA A 122 8.92 -10.06 19.22
CA ALA A 122 9.58 -11.20 19.87
C ALA A 122 10.24 -12.13 18.85
N TRP A 123 9.60 -12.36 17.70
CA TRP A 123 10.22 -13.10 16.61
C TRP A 123 11.45 -12.38 16.05
N ALA A 124 11.35 -11.07 15.77
CA ALA A 124 12.48 -10.30 15.24
C ALA A 124 13.69 -10.36 16.18
N ARG A 125 13.47 -10.23 17.49
CA ARG A 125 14.53 -10.31 18.52
C ARG A 125 15.25 -11.66 18.55
N ARG A 126 14.57 -12.73 18.16
CA ARG A 126 15.18 -14.08 18.11
C ARG A 126 15.90 -14.36 16.79
N THR A 127 15.51 -13.72 15.70
CA THR A 127 15.91 -14.14 14.35
C THR A 127 16.68 -13.10 13.56
N LEU A 128 16.57 -11.82 13.92
CA LEU A 128 17.21 -10.74 13.20
C LEU A 128 18.30 -10.09 14.06
N PRO A 129 19.43 -9.65 13.46
CA PRO A 129 20.43 -8.87 14.15
C PRO A 129 19.84 -7.56 14.71
N ALA A 130 20.31 -7.18 15.91
CA ALA A 130 19.91 -5.92 16.52
C ALA A 130 20.31 -4.74 15.63
N THR A 131 19.45 -3.72 15.61
CA THR A 131 19.65 -2.49 14.83
C THR A 131 18.96 -1.33 15.55
N ARG A 132 18.89 -0.16 14.90
CA ARG A 132 18.13 0.97 15.42
C ARG A 132 16.64 0.63 15.47
N THR A 133 16.01 0.88 16.60
CA THR A 133 14.59 0.63 16.81
C THR A 133 13.82 1.91 17.11
N VAL A 134 12.60 2.00 16.62
CA VAL A 134 11.66 3.09 16.90
C VAL A 134 10.36 2.46 17.39
N PRO A 135 9.91 2.75 18.61
CA PRO A 135 8.65 2.22 19.12
C PRO A 135 7.47 2.77 18.32
N THR A 136 6.48 1.91 18.08
CA THR A 136 5.16 2.28 17.54
C THR A 136 4.09 2.11 18.62
N THR A 137 2.82 2.33 18.29
CA THR A 137 1.74 2.14 19.25
C THR A 137 1.57 0.69 19.71
N ARG A 138 1.92 -0.29 18.85
CA ARG A 138 1.67 -1.72 19.10
C ARG A 138 2.90 -2.60 18.92
N GLY A 139 3.96 -2.06 18.33
CA GLY A 139 5.17 -2.81 17.97
C GLY A 139 6.37 -1.90 17.77
N GLU A 140 7.20 -2.18 16.78
CA GLU A 140 8.47 -1.49 16.55
C GLU A 140 8.77 -1.36 15.06
N HIS A 141 9.47 -0.29 14.65
CA HIS A 141 10.21 -0.22 13.40
C HIS A 141 11.66 -0.56 13.67
N TRP A 142 12.20 -1.53 12.95
CA TRP A 142 13.62 -1.86 12.95
C TRP A 142 14.26 -1.33 11.68
N ILE A 143 15.28 -0.47 11.79
CA ILE A 143 15.85 0.28 10.68
C ILE A 143 17.26 -0.21 10.37
N TYR A 144 17.45 -0.70 9.15
CA TYR A 144 18.72 -1.22 8.63
C TYR A 144 19.28 -0.33 7.52
N GLN A 145 20.61 -0.27 7.41
CA GLN A 145 21.32 0.33 6.28
C GLN A 145 21.33 -0.64 5.09
N GLY A 146 20.84 -0.20 3.96
CA GLY A 146 20.70 -0.96 2.73
C GLY A 146 19.27 -0.90 2.21
N ALA A 147 19.11 -0.72 0.91
CA ALA A 147 17.81 -0.75 0.24
C ALA A 147 17.51 -2.16 -0.31
N MET A 148 16.23 -2.46 -0.40
CA MET A 148 15.70 -3.69 -1.00
C MET A 148 14.27 -3.45 -1.52
N PRO A 149 13.70 -4.33 -2.32
CA PRO A 149 12.27 -4.25 -2.67
C PRO A 149 11.40 -4.31 -1.41
N SER A 150 10.32 -3.52 -1.40
CA SER A 150 9.32 -3.57 -0.31
C SER A 150 8.36 -4.73 -0.51
N ALA A 151 7.85 -5.26 0.60
CA ALA A 151 6.84 -6.31 0.59
C ALA A 151 5.97 -6.21 1.85
N ASN A 152 4.68 -6.43 1.70
CA ASN A 152 3.75 -6.46 2.81
C ASN A 152 3.48 -7.92 3.22
N ALA A 153 3.15 -8.11 4.49
CA ALA A 153 2.77 -9.39 5.06
C ALA A 153 3.77 -10.53 4.71
N VAL A 154 5.09 -10.22 4.79
CA VAL A 154 6.14 -11.22 4.55
C VAL A 154 6.08 -12.32 5.61
N ARG A 155 5.50 -11.97 6.75
CA ARG A 155 5.12 -12.82 7.87
C ARG A 155 3.94 -12.14 8.58
N ASP A 156 3.25 -12.82 9.47
CA ASP A 156 2.22 -12.25 10.31
C ASP A 156 2.77 -11.07 11.12
N GLY A 157 2.14 -9.90 10.93
CA GLY A 157 2.56 -8.64 11.54
C GLY A 157 3.93 -8.11 11.11
N VAL A 158 4.48 -8.52 9.96
CA VAL A 158 5.79 -8.07 9.48
C VAL A 158 5.70 -7.54 8.05
N ASP A 159 5.95 -6.25 7.88
CA ASP A 159 6.09 -5.58 6.59
C ASP A 159 7.53 -5.12 6.36
N ILE A 160 8.00 -5.17 5.12
CA ILE A 160 9.27 -4.59 4.69
C ILE A 160 8.99 -3.30 3.92
N LYS A 161 9.48 -2.17 4.41
CA LYS A 161 9.34 -0.86 3.80
C LYS A 161 10.71 -0.31 3.40
N SER A 162 10.97 -0.23 2.11
CA SER A 162 12.23 0.27 1.57
C SER A 162 12.01 1.02 0.26
N THR A 163 12.25 0.41 -0.92
CA THR A 163 12.03 1.08 -2.20
C THR A 163 10.53 1.19 -2.53
N MET A 164 10.14 2.31 -3.14
CA MET A 164 8.79 2.55 -3.66
C MET A 164 7.67 2.51 -2.60
N VAL A 165 7.99 2.79 -1.35
CA VAL A 165 7.02 2.98 -0.27
C VAL A 165 7.47 4.12 0.66
N TYR A 166 6.60 4.50 1.58
CA TYR A 166 6.94 5.41 2.66
C TYR A 166 6.77 4.73 4.03
N ALA A 167 7.53 5.22 5.00
CA ALA A 167 7.34 4.88 6.40
C ALA A 167 6.95 6.15 7.18
N ARG A 168 6.09 6.01 8.18
CA ARG A 168 5.77 7.13 9.08
C ARG A 168 6.99 7.45 9.94
N TRP A 169 7.31 8.74 10.06
CA TRP A 169 8.30 9.20 11.02
C TRP A 169 7.73 9.16 12.43
N LEU A 170 8.37 8.45 13.32
CA LEU A 170 7.95 8.28 14.73
C LEU A 170 9.04 8.74 15.71
N GLY A 171 10.08 9.39 15.18
CA GLY A 171 11.23 9.85 15.96
C GLY A 171 12.53 9.19 15.52
N PRO A 172 13.64 9.61 16.13
CA PRO A 172 14.98 9.12 15.74
C PRO A 172 15.25 7.67 16.15
N GLY A 173 14.47 7.13 17.10
CA GLY A 173 14.71 5.80 17.66
C GLY A 173 15.94 5.71 18.55
N THR A 174 16.29 4.49 18.95
CA THR A 174 17.42 4.14 19.80
C THR A 174 18.30 3.08 19.15
N GLY A 175 19.54 3.00 19.57
CA GLY A 175 20.52 2.05 19.03
C GLY A 175 21.20 2.54 17.74
N THR A 176 22.18 1.75 17.30
CA THR A 176 22.96 2.01 16.08
C THR A 176 22.37 1.24 14.92
N MET A 177 22.20 1.90 13.77
CA MET A 177 21.79 1.19 12.54
C MET A 177 22.89 0.23 12.09
N THR A 178 22.51 -1.01 11.82
CA THR A 178 23.39 -2.03 11.25
C THR A 178 23.07 -2.27 9.78
N THR A 179 23.98 -2.90 9.06
CA THR A 179 23.80 -3.27 7.65
C THR A 179 22.61 -4.22 7.51
N LEU A 180 21.82 -4.05 6.44
CA LEU A 180 20.68 -4.88 6.11
C LEU A 180 21.11 -6.35 5.96
N PRO A 181 20.68 -7.25 6.86
CA PRO A 181 21.14 -8.63 6.87
C PRO A 181 20.39 -9.47 5.80
N ASP A 182 21.04 -10.54 5.36
CA ASP A 182 20.43 -11.50 4.42
C ASP A 182 19.18 -12.17 4.99
N ALA A 183 19.11 -12.32 6.32
CA ALA A 183 17.90 -12.80 7.00
C ALA A 183 16.65 -11.94 6.69
N VAL A 184 16.81 -10.62 6.53
CA VAL A 184 15.72 -9.73 6.09
C VAL A 184 15.50 -9.84 4.59
N ARG A 185 16.57 -9.92 3.78
CA ARG A 185 16.44 -10.05 2.31
C ARG A 185 15.69 -11.31 1.91
N THR A 186 15.90 -12.41 2.61
CA THR A 186 15.25 -13.69 2.33
C THR A 186 13.76 -13.70 2.67
N LEU A 187 13.27 -12.79 3.52
CA LEU A 187 11.83 -12.70 3.83
C LEU A 187 10.96 -12.37 2.62
N ILE A 188 11.50 -11.64 1.63
CA ILE A 188 10.77 -11.29 0.42
C ILE A 188 10.95 -12.28 -0.72
N VAL A 189 11.86 -13.24 -0.57
CA VAL A 189 12.01 -14.32 -1.54
C VAL A 189 10.76 -15.19 -1.42
N LYS A 190 9.77 -14.93 -2.27
CA LYS A 190 8.63 -15.83 -2.42
C LYS A 190 9.22 -17.19 -2.74
N LYS A 191 8.99 -18.19 -1.87
CA LYS A 191 9.20 -19.59 -2.28
C LYS A 191 8.53 -19.72 -3.64
N PRO A 192 9.21 -20.21 -4.69
CA PRO A 192 8.58 -20.39 -5.97
C PRO A 192 7.37 -21.29 -5.75
N SER A 193 6.18 -20.71 -5.80
CA SER A 193 4.99 -21.54 -6.01
C SER A 193 5.24 -22.25 -7.32
N PRO A 194 5.09 -23.56 -7.39
CA PRO A 194 5.29 -24.28 -8.64
C PRO A 194 4.42 -23.58 -9.69
N VAL A 195 5.08 -22.94 -10.66
CA VAL A 195 4.43 -22.34 -11.81
C VAL A 195 3.77 -23.49 -12.55
N ARG A 196 2.47 -23.67 -12.35
CA ARG A 196 1.69 -24.52 -13.24
C ARG A 196 1.56 -23.77 -14.55
N PRO A 197 2.04 -24.37 -15.66
CA PRO A 197 1.93 -23.74 -16.97
C PRO A 197 0.44 -23.58 -17.32
N GLY A 198 -0.01 -22.36 -17.52
CA GLY A 198 -1.03 -22.01 -18.49
C GLY A 198 -2.50 -22.26 -18.19
N THR A 199 -2.89 -22.76 -17.02
CA THR A 199 -4.31 -22.88 -16.67
C THR A 199 -4.61 -22.14 -15.37
N THR A 200 -5.49 -21.17 -15.44
CA THR A 200 -6.11 -20.58 -14.25
C THR A 200 -6.89 -21.70 -13.55
N PRO A 201 -6.53 -22.15 -12.34
CA PRO A 201 -7.26 -23.24 -11.73
C PRO A 201 -8.66 -22.73 -11.35
N VAL A 202 -9.65 -23.23 -12.05
CA VAL A 202 -11.04 -23.14 -11.61
C VAL A 202 -11.27 -24.32 -10.68
N PRO A 203 -11.77 -24.09 -9.45
CA PRO A 203 -12.00 -25.18 -8.54
C PRO A 203 -13.03 -26.18 -9.11
N THR A 204 -12.62 -27.39 -9.35
CA THR A 204 -13.53 -28.50 -9.68
C THR A 204 -14.11 -29.02 -8.37
N GLY A 205 -15.18 -28.37 -7.89
CA GLY A 205 -15.92 -28.84 -6.73
C GLY A 205 -17.00 -29.84 -7.11
N GLY A 206 -17.03 -30.99 -6.47
CA GLY A 206 -18.10 -32.00 -6.61
C GLY A 206 -19.31 -31.79 -5.70
N GLY A 207 -19.63 -30.52 -5.32
CA GLY A 207 -20.74 -30.21 -4.44
C GLY A 207 -22.03 -29.92 -5.21
N GLU A 208 -23.20 -30.19 -4.59
CA GLU A 208 -24.48 -29.80 -5.17
C GLU A 208 -24.55 -28.29 -5.39
N CYS A 209 -24.78 -27.89 -6.65
CA CYS A 209 -24.91 -26.47 -7.00
C CYS A 209 -26.25 -25.93 -6.48
N ARG A 210 -26.21 -24.99 -5.56
CA ARG A 210 -27.39 -24.25 -5.07
C ARG A 210 -27.99 -23.33 -6.16
N HIS A 211 -27.23 -23.04 -7.20
CA HIS A 211 -27.60 -22.15 -8.30
C HIS A 211 -28.06 -22.98 -9.48
N ARG A 212 -29.26 -23.49 -9.42
CA ARG A 212 -29.84 -24.47 -10.35
C ARG A 212 -29.98 -24.03 -11.81
N THR A 213 -29.57 -22.81 -12.18
CA THR A 213 -29.70 -22.33 -13.56
C THR A 213 -28.42 -21.68 -14.06
N PRO A 214 -27.95 -22.04 -15.27
CA PRO A 214 -26.83 -21.34 -15.93
C PRO A 214 -27.03 -19.83 -16.01
N VAL A 215 -28.28 -19.37 -16.14
CA VAL A 215 -28.67 -17.97 -16.20
C VAL A 215 -28.24 -17.19 -14.93
N TYR A 216 -28.31 -17.80 -13.77
CA TYR A 216 -27.90 -17.16 -12.53
C TYR A 216 -26.38 -16.90 -12.50
N LEU A 217 -25.57 -17.88 -12.90
CA LEU A 217 -24.12 -17.72 -13.00
C LEU A 217 -23.76 -16.66 -14.04
N GLU A 218 -24.34 -16.73 -15.25
CA GLU A 218 -24.07 -15.76 -16.32
C GLU A 218 -24.43 -14.34 -15.90
N ARG A 219 -25.54 -14.14 -15.20
CA ARG A 219 -25.91 -12.84 -14.64
C ARG A 219 -24.88 -12.37 -13.59
N GLY A 220 -24.43 -13.26 -12.74
CA GLY A 220 -23.39 -12.97 -11.75
C GLY A 220 -22.06 -12.54 -12.38
N ILE A 221 -21.65 -13.24 -13.44
CA ILE A 221 -20.44 -12.91 -14.21
C ILE A 221 -20.61 -11.56 -14.92
N ALA A 222 -21.74 -11.29 -15.59
CA ALA A 222 -21.99 -10.02 -16.24
C ALA A 222 -21.97 -8.84 -15.26
N MET A 223 -22.57 -9.00 -14.08
CA MET A 223 -22.51 -7.97 -13.03
C MET A 223 -21.06 -7.78 -12.50
N ALA A 224 -20.28 -8.84 -12.42
CA ALA A 224 -18.87 -8.76 -12.00
C ALA A 224 -18.01 -8.04 -13.05
N GLU A 225 -18.21 -8.33 -14.35
CA GLU A 225 -17.57 -7.63 -15.47
C GLU A 225 -17.91 -6.14 -15.44
N GLN A 226 -19.19 -5.81 -15.31
CA GLN A 226 -19.66 -4.43 -15.22
C GLN A 226 -19.01 -3.70 -14.04
N ARG A 227 -18.99 -4.29 -12.86
CA ARG A 227 -18.37 -3.72 -11.66
C ARG A 227 -16.88 -3.43 -11.84
N ILE A 228 -16.17 -4.30 -12.54
CA ILE A 228 -14.75 -4.09 -12.84
C ILE A 228 -14.59 -2.97 -13.86
N THR A 229 -15.35 -2.96 -14.93
CA THR A 229 -15.25 -1.97 -16.00
C THR A 229 -15.67 -0.56 -15.58
N GLU A 230 -16.61 -0.43 -14.65
CA GLU A 230 -17.07 0.85 -14.09
C GLU A 230 -16.17 1.38 -12.95
N ALA A 231 -15.18 0.63 -12.49
CA ALA A 231 -14.34 1.06 -11.39
C ALA A 231 -13.56 2.34 -11.73
N ALA A 232 -13.97 3.47 -11.15
CA ALA A 232 -13.35 4.79 -11.39
C ALA A 232 -12.06 4.98 -10.59
N SER A 233 -11.90 4.25 -9.47
CA SER A 233 -10.72 4.32 -8.59
C SER A 233 -10.48 2.98 -7.92
N SER A 234 -9.26 2.77 -7.38
CA SER A 234 -8.89 1.54 -6.66
C SER A 234 -9.20 0.26 -7.46
N VAL A 235 -8.91 0.29 -8.76
CA VAL A 235 -9.21 -0.81 -9.71
C VAL A 235 -8.72 -2.13 -9.18
N HIS A 236 -7.48 -2.21 -8.72
CA HIS A 236 -6.90 -3.45 -8.17
C HIS A 236 -7.71 -4.03 -7.00
N ALA A 237 -8.10 -3.19 -6.04
CA ALA A 237 -8.92 -3.62 -4.91
C ALA A 237 -10.32 -4.05 -5.33
N THR A 238 -10.89 -3.39 -6.35
CA THR A 238 -12.20 -3.76 -6.92
C THR A 238 -12.13 -5.10 -7.64
N VAL A 239 -11.09 -5.34 -8.43
CA VAL A 239 -10.82 -6.62 -9.11
C VAL A 239 -10.71 -7.76 -8.09
N TYR A 240 -9.85 -7.60 -7.07
CA TYR A 240 -9.69 -8.62 -6.02
C TYR A 240 -11.01 -8.93 -5.31
N ARG A 241 -11.76 -7.91 -4.86
CA ARG A 241 -13.04 -8.11 -4.16
C ARG A 241 -14.08 -8.76 -5.05
N THR A 242 -14.07 -8.46 -6.34
CA THR A 242 -15.01 -9.02 -7.31
C THR A 242 -14.68 -10.49 -7.56
N PHE A 243 -13.39 -10.84 -7.72
CA PHE A 243 -12.96 -12.24 -7.84
C PHE A 243 -13.30 -13.03 -6.57
N LEU A 244 -13.06 -12.46 -5.40
CA LEU A 244 -13.41 -13.08 -4.12
C LEU A 244 -14.92 -13.35 -4.02
N ALA A 245 -15.76 -12.40 -4.44
CA ALA A 245 -17.22 -12.55 -4.43
C ALA A 245 -17.70 -13.65 -5.39
N VAL A 246 -17.17 -13.67 -6.62
CA VAL A 246 -17.52 -14.70 -7.62
C VAL A 246 -17.06 -16.09 -7.16
N LEU A 247 -15.85 -16.22 -6.65
CA LEU A 247 -15.33 -17.48 -6.14
C LEU A 247 -16.07 -17.94 -4.88
N SER A 248 -16.42 -17.03 -3.98
CA SER A 248 -17.25 -17.36 -2.81
C SER A 248 -18.61 -17.90 -3.21
N ALA A 249 -19.23 -17.32 -4.25
CA ALA A 249 -20.55 -17.74 -4.71
C ALA A 249 -20.53 -19.03 -5.55
N HIS A 250 -19.52 -19.22 -6.39
CA HIS A 250 -19.54 -20.24 -7.45
C HIS A 250 -18.30 -21.16 -7.45
N GLY A 251 -17.27 -20.87 -6.66
CA GLY A 251 -16.01 -21.63 -6.70
C GLY A 251 -16.14 -23.09 -6.25
N ARG A 252 -17.08 -23.39 -5.35
CA ARG A 252 -17.24 -24.76 -4.78
C ARG A 252 -18.27 -25.62 -5.51
N CYS A 253 -19.07 -25.06 -6.40
CA CYS A 253 -20.13 -25.82 -7.08
C CYS A 253 -19.72 -26.39 -8.44
N GLY A 254 -18.51 -26.11 -8.91
CA GLY A 254 -18.02 -26.58 -10.21
C GLY A 254 -18.69 -25.95 -11.44
N CYS A 255 -19.58 -24.96 -11.23
CA CYS A 255 -20.25 -24.26 -12.34
C CYS A 255 -19.37 -23.21 -13.00
N LEU A 256 -18.36 -22.71 -12.28
CA LEU A 256 -17.41 -21.73 -12.81
C LEU A 256 -16.41 -22.44 -13.74
N THR A 257 -16.24 -21.90 -14.94
CA THR A 257 -15.33 -22.43 -15.96
C THR A 257 -14.19 -21.48 -16.26
N ASP A 258 -13.16 -21.96 -16.96
CA ASP A 258 -12.05 -21.10 -17.43
C ASP A 258 -12.54 -19.95 -18.33
N VAL A 259 -13.63 -20.15 -19.07
CA VAL A 259 -14.23 -19.09 -19.89
C VAL A 259 -14.73 -17.94 -19.02
N HIS A 260 -15.37 -18.22 -17.89
CA HIS A 260 -15.83 -17.18 -16.96
C HIS A 260 -14.65 -16.44 -16.31
N ALA A 261 -13.60 -17.17 -15.92
CA ALA A 261 -12.38 -16.54 -15.39
C ALA A 261 -11.69 -15.66 -16.44
N ALA A 262 -11.58 -16.12 -17.68
CA ALA A 262 -10.99 -15.37 -18.78
C ALA A 262 -11.74 -14.07 -19.06
N ARG A 263 -13.08 -14.08 -19.02
CA ARG A 263 -13.92 -12.87 -19.18
C ARG A 263 -13.64 -11.85 -18.08
N LEU A 264 -13.59 -12.26 -16.84
CA LEU A 264 -13.29 -11.39 -15.70
C LEU A 264 -11.86 -10.80 -15.79
N PHE A 265 -10.90 -11.60 -16.25
CA PHE A 265 -9.53 -11.13 -16.49
C PHE A 265 -9.48 -10.12 -17.63
N ALA A 266 -10.21 -10.35 -18.72
CA ALA A 266 -10.30 -9.40 -19.83
C ALA A 266 -10.89 -8.06 -19.38
N ALA A 267 -11.96 -8.06 -18.57
CA ALA A 267 -12.53 -6.86 -17.98
C ALA A 267 -11.52 -6.10 -17.12
N ALA A 268 -10.72 -6.82 -16.30
CA ALA A 268 -9.70 -6.21 -15.47
C ALA A 268 -8.54 -5.61 -16.32
N GLN A 269 -8.14 -6.29 -17.39
CA GLN A 269 -7.09 -5.82 -18.30
C GLN A 269 -7.51 -4.56 -19.06
N VAL A 270 -8.77 -4.46 -19.50
CA VAL A 270 -9.33 -3.24 -20.09
C VAL A 270 -9.20 -2.05 -19.12
N ARG A 271 -9.24 -2.30 -17.81
CA ARG A 271 -9.03 -1.26 -16.78
C ARG A 271 -7.56 -1.06 -16.39
N GLY A 272 -6.63 -1.63 -17.15
CA GLY A 272 -5.18 -1.44 -16.98
C GLY A 272 -4.51 -2.43 -16.01
N GLU A 273 -5.20 -3.47 -15.53
CA GLU A 273 -4.55 -4.53 -14.77
C GLU A 273 -3.70 -5.42 -15.68
N SER A 274 -2.50 -5.77 -15.24
CA SER A 274 -1.67 -6.71 -16.00
C SER A 274 -2.18 -8.15 -15.86
N PRO A 275 -1.91 -9.03 -16.84
CA PRO A 275 -2.27 -10.45 -16.72
C PRO A 275 -1.74 -11.10 -15.44
N ARG A 276 -0.54 -10.71 -15.01
CA ARG A 276 0.07 -11.18 -13.77
C ARG A 276 -0.72 -10.73 -12.54
N HIS A 277 -1.16 -9.46 -12.50
CA HIS A 277 -1.96 -8.96 -11.38
C HIS A 277 -3.32 -9.63 -11.31
N CYS A 278 -3.94 -9.94 -12.45
CA CYS A 278 -5.18 -10.68 -12.47
C CYS A 278 -4.98 -12.10 -11.89
N ALA A 279 -3.92 -12.80 -12.30
CA ALA A 279 -3.59 -14.12 -11.79
C ALA A 279 -3.27 -14.11 -10.28
N ASP A 280 -2.48 -13.12 -9.81
CA ASP A 280 -2.15 -12.95 -8.40
C ASP A 280 -3.42 -12.65 -7.57
N ALA A 281 -4.30 -11.77 -8.06
CA ALA A 281 -5.57 -11.44 -7.39
C ALA A 281 -6.51 -12.64 -7.30
N TRP A 282 -6.58 -13.44 -8.35
CA TRP A 282 -7.36 -14.67 -8.39
C TRP A 282 -6.83 -15.71 -7.40
N SER A 283 -5.53 -15.97 -7.43
CA SER A 283 -4.86 -16.90 -6.51
C SER A 283 -5.02 -16.48 -5.05
N ASN A 284 -4.89 -15.20 -4.77
CA ASN A 284 -5.09 -14.66 -3.42
C ASN A 284 -6.54 -14.83 -2.95
N ALA A 285 -7.52 -14.68 -3.85
CA ALA A 285 -8.93 -14.88 -3.54
C ALA A 285 -9.24 -16.37 -3.28
N LEU A 286 -8.66 -17.31 -4.05
CA LEU A 286 -8.75 -18.75 -3.78
C LEU A 286 -8.17 -19.09 -2.40
N THR A 287 -6.97 -18.60 -2.11
CA THR A 287 -6.30 -18.81 -0.81
C THR A 287 -7.15 -18.28 0.35
N ALA A 288 -7.74 -17.08 0.20
CA ALA A 288 -8.60 -16.50 1.23
C ALA A 288 -9.87 -17.31 1.50
N LEU A 289 -10.33 -18.12 0.53
CA LEU A 289 -11.49 -19.00 0.64
C LEU A 289 -11.13 -20.44 1.05
N GLY A 290 -9.84 -20.73 1.24
CA GLY A 290 -9.37 -22.09 1.55
C GLY A 290 -9.57 -23.06 0.39
N MET A 291 -9.35 -22.61 -0.84
CA MET A 291 -9.57 -23.36 -2.10
C MET A 291 -8.27 -23.60 -2.84
#